data_022b67681e924d2db26ecd1ce9891de9
#
_entry.id   022b67681e924d2db26ecd1ce9891de9
#
_cell.length_a   1.000
_cell.length_b   1.000
_cell.length_c   1.000
_cell.angle_alpha   90.00
_cell.angle_beta   90.00
_cell.angle_gamma   90.00
#
_symmetry.space_group_name_H-M   'P 1'
#
loop_
_entity.id
_entity.type
_entity.pdbx_description
1 polymer ?
#
loop_
_entity_poly.entity_id
_entity_poly.type
_entity_poly.pdbx_seq_one_letter_code
_entity_poly.pdbx_strand_id
1 'polypeptide(L)'
;MDSAEAVFAQILEQLDWVHPWAFMLLPLPLVMRFIPAYRERRDAVRVPFFTRLLEATESRPQRGAMLLIRRRGQKILIALMWLSLVIAAAKPQWLGEPIEQQKAGRDLMIAVDLSGSMETEDFSQADGKPADRLTAVKTVLRQLANERAGDRLGLIVFGSSAYLQSPFTEYHRTWLLLLNETRIRMAGPSTALGDAVGLAIKLFKDAETEHRVLLLLTDCNDTGSLVPPVDAARVAATEDIRIYPIAVGDPTAVGEEAIDLDTLARMAEVTGGQAFEALSSEDLIAVFKLLDTLEPNIFESVKFRPRTDIHWLPLGAVLMLYLLLRTLARLWPLPKAKMPQ
;
A
#
# COMPACT_ATOMS: atom_id res chain seq x y z
N MET A 1 -23.15 5.97 -35.47
CA MET A 1 -23.53 6.74 -34.26
C MET A 1 -23.13 6.01 -32.98
N ASP A 2 -23.12 4.69 -32.99
CA ASP A 2 -22.87 3.85 -31.78
C ASP A 2 -21.46 3.92 -31.17
N SER A 3 -20.42 4.19 -31.97
CA SER A 3 -19.04 4.23 -31.46
C SER A 3 -18.71 5.46 -30.60
N ALA A 4 -19.33 6.60 -30.90
CA ALA A 4 -19.10 7.84 -30.15
C ALA A 4 -19.83 7.83 -28.79
N GLU A 5 -21.02 7.26 -28.73
CA GLU A 5 -21.78 7.08 -27.49
C GLU A 5 -21.10 6.09 -26.54
N ALA A 6 -20.56 5.00 -27.07
CA ALA A 6 -19.81 4.02 -26.28
C ALA A 6 -18.54 4.63 -25.68
N VAL A 7 -17.78 5.41 -26.48
CA VAL A 7 -16.58 6.13 -25.98
C VAL A 7 -16.95 7.16 -24.93
N PHE A 8 -18.05 7.88 -25.11
CA PHE A 8 -18.50 8.88 -24.15
C PHE A 8 -18.98 8.26 -22.83
N ALA A 9 -19.69 7.12 -22.90
CA ALA A 9 -20.09 6.37 -21.71
C ALA A 9 -18.87 5.83 -20.95
N GLN A 10 -17.88 5.32 -21.66
CA GLN A 10 -16.63 4.84 -21.06
C GLN A 10 -15.82 5.96 -20.39
N ILE A 11 -15.77 7.15 -20.98
CA ILE A 11 -15.15 8.34 -20.39
C ILE A 11 -15.87 8.75 -19.11
N LEU A 12 -17.20 8.69 -19.08
CA LEU A 12 -17.99 9.04 -17.90
C LEU A 12 -17.80 8.02 -16.75
N GLU A 13 -17.65 6.74 -17.04
CA GLU A 13 -17.36 5.71 -16.04
C GLU A 13 -15.96 5.84 -15.44
N GLN A 14 -15.01 6.39 -16.21
CA GLN A 14 -13.64 6.60 -15.73
C GLN A 14 -13.46 7.93 -14.99
N LEU A 15 -14.47 8.82 -15.01
CA LEU A 15 -14.41 10.13 -14.36
C LEU A 15 -15.11 10.09 -13.00
N ASP A 16 -14.34 10.24 -11.94
CA ASP A 16 -14.85 10.35 -10.57
C ASP A 16 -14.75 11.80 -10.07
N TRP A 17 -15.72 12.21 -9.25
CA TRP A 17 -15.80 13.57 -8.70
C TRP A 17 -15.63 13.52 -7.19
N VAL A 18 -14.51 14.00 -6.67
CA VAL A 18 -14.23 13.99 -5.22
C VAL A 18 -15.19 14.92 -4.46
N HIS A 19 -15.54 16.07 -5.07
CA HIS A 19 -16.37 17.07 -4.44
C HIS A 19 -17.58 17.46 -5.31
N PRO A 20 -18.59 16.57 -5.50
CA PRO A 20 -19.75 16.86 -6.35
C PRO A 20 -20.59 18.03 -5.83
N TRP A 21 -20.52 18.34 -4.54
CA TRP A 21 -21.20 19.50 -3.95
C TRP A 21 -20.73 20.85 -4.53
N ALA A 22 -19.52 20.91 -5.14
CA ALA A 22 -19.01 22.12 -5.76
C ALA A 22 -19.90 22.61 -6.91
N PHE A 23 -20.67 21.74 -7.57
CA PHE A 23 -21.63 22.14 -8.59
C PHE A 23 -22.77 23.03 -8.05
N MET A 24 -23.05 23.05 -6.75
CA MET A 24 -23.97 23.96 -6.12
C MET A 24 -23.53 25.43 -6.23
N LEU A 25 -22.25 25.70 -6.52
CA LEU A 25 -21.73 27.05 -6.75
C LEU A 25 -22.03 27.57 -8.15
N LEU A 26 -22.47 26.74 -9.09
CA LEU A 26 -22.81 27.15 -10.47
C LEU A 26 -23.81 28.33 -10.54
N PRO A 27 -24.92 28.37 -9.80
CA PRO A 27 -25.87 29.47 -9.86
C PRO A 27 -25.42 30.74 -9.14
N LEU A 28 -24.30 30.72 -8.38
CA LEU A 28 -23.87 31.87 -7.58
C LEU A 28 -23.73 33.18 -8.36
N PRO A 29 -23.17 33.26 -9.60
CA PRO A 29 -23.10 34.49 -10.36
C PRO A 29 -24.47 35.03 -10.77
N LEU A 30 -25.47 34.15 -10.96
CA LEU A 30 -26.85 34.55 -11.25
C LEU A 30 -27.50 35.16 -10.00
N VAL A 31 -27.29 34.57 -8.84
CA VAL A 31 -27.75 35.08 -7.55
C VAL A 31 -27.12 36.44 -7.26
N MET A 32 -25.81 36.60 -7.50
CA MET A 32 -25.12 37.89 -7.33
C MET A 32 -25.68 39.00 -8.23
N ARG A 33 -26.34 38.68 -9.34
CA ARG A 33 -26.97 39.66 -10.20
C ARG A 33 -28.17 40.37 -9.52
N PHE A 34 -28.80 39.74 -8.55
CA PHE A 34 -29.90 40.31 -7.77
C PHE A 34 -29.44 41.24 -6.65
N ILE A 35 -28.15 41.21 -6.32
CA ILE A 35 -27.55 42.09 -5.32
C ILE A 35 -27.38 43.49 -5.96
N PRO A 36 -27.93 44.56 -5.37
CA PRO A 36 -27.77 45.89 -5.93
C PRO A 36 -26.29 46.27 -5.96
N ALA A 37 -25.86 46.80 -7.12
CA ALA A 37 -24.48 47.23 -7.30
C ALA A 37 -24.15 48.34 -6.27
N TYR A 38 -23.06 48.14 -5.54
CA TYR A 38 -22.52 49.14 -4.63
C TYR A 38 -22.17 50.40 -5.45
N ARG A 39 -22.90 51.48 -5.21
CA ARG A 39 -22.64 52.80 -5.82
C ARG A 39 -21.75 53.58 -4.86
N GLU A 40 -20.50 53.63 -5.13
CA GLU A 40 -19.57 54.53 -4.45
C GLU A 40 -19.96 55.97 -4.80
N ARG A 41 -20.47 56.72 -3.82
CA ARG A 41 -20.67 58.16 -3.99
C ARG A 41 -19.30 58.81 -3.91
N ARG A 42 -18.67 59.06 -5.07
CA ARG A 42 -17.54 59.98 -5.13
C ARG A 42 -18.06 61.39 -5.06
N ASP A 43 -17.61 62.14 -4.10
CA ASP A 43 -17.89 63.58 -4.03
C ASP A 43 -17.40 64.23 -5.32
N ALA A 44 -18.34 64.79 -6.06
CA ALA A 44 -17.99 65.50 -7.29
C ALA A 44 -17.13 66.74 -6.95
N VAL A 45 -15.98 66.85 -7.59
CA VAL A 45 -15.17 68.07 -7.45
C VAL A 45 -15.98 69.25 -7.91
N ARG A 46 -16.32 70.16 -6.98
CA ARG A 46 -17.02 71.42 -7.30
C ARG A 46 -16.06 72.30 -8.12
N VAL A 47 -16.29 72.36 -9.41
CA VAL A 47 -15.55 73.26 -10.27
C VAL A 47 -16.24 74.62 -10.25
N PRO A 48 -15.61 75.69 -9.74
CA PRO A 48 -16.17 77.05 -9.82
C PRO A 48 -16.32 77.42 -11.28
N PHE A 49 -17.45 78.09 -11.58
CA PHE A 49 -17.82 78.48 -12.95
C PHE A 49 -18.31 77.40 -13.90
N PHE A 50 -18.72 76.23 -13.39
CA PHE A 50 -19.14 75.09 -14.21
C PHE A 50 -20.27 75.45 -15.19
N THR A 51 -21.24 76.36 -14.80
CA THR A 51 -22.31 76.80 -15.65
C THR A 51 -21.83 77.68 -16.83
N ARG A 52 -20.83 78.54 -16.63
CA ARG A 52 -20.21 79.31 -17.71
C ARG A 52 -19.39 78.49 -18.69
N LEU A 53 -18.77 77.43 -18.20
CA LEU A 53 -18.05 76.44 -19.02
C LEU A 53 -18.99 75.61 -19.90
N LEU A 54 -20.17 75.27 -19.40
CA LEU A 54 -21.23 74.59 -20.15
C LEU A 54 -21.77 75.44 -21.27
N GLU A 55 -22.05 76.75 -20.98
CA GLU A 55 -22.52 77.69 -21.98
C GLU A 55 -21.49 77.97 -23.09
N ALA A 56 -20.23 78.00 -22.73
CA ALA A 56 -19.09 78.21 -23.68
C ALA A 56 -18.80 76.98 -24.56
N THR A 57 -19.14 75.76 -24.10
CA THR A 57 -18.84 74.50 -24.82
C THR A 57 -20.05 73.88 -25.48
N GLU A 58 -21.24 74.51 -25.37
CA GLU A 58 -22.54 73.95 -25.86
C GLU A 58 -22.82 72.51 -25.51
N SER A 59 -22.10 71.96 -24.50
CA SER A 59 -22.16 70.56 -24.13
C SER A 59 -23.19 70.35 -22.98
N ARG A 60 -24.08 69.41 -23.17
CA ARG A 60 -25.04 69.07 -22.13
C ARG A 60 -24.33 68.18 -21.07
N PRO A 61 -24.51 68.47 -19.75
CA PRO A 61 -23.89 67.65 -18.70
C PRO A 61 -24.46 66.23 -18.74
N GLN A 62 -23.65 65.34 -19.19
CA GLN A 62 -23.97 63.92 -19.05
C GLN A 62 -23.61 63.51 -17.62
N ARG A 63 -24.55 62.89 -16.88
CA ARG A 63 -24.25 62.29 -15.59
C ARG A 63 -23.09 61.33 -15.75
N GLY A 64 -21.90 61.72 -15.30
CA GLY A 64 -20.67 60.98 -15.44
C GLY A 64 -20.58 59.75 -14.52
N ALA A 65 -21.47 58.81 -14.69
CA ALA A 65 -21.25 57.47 -14.23
C ALA A 65 -20.59 56.70 -15.36
N MET A 66 -19.29 56.53 -15.28
CA MET A 66 -18.56 55.66 -16.19
C MET A 66 -19.02 54.23 -15.97
N LEU A 67 -20.14 53.88 -16.61
CA LEU A 67 -20.62 52.51 -16.65
C LEU A 67 -19.66 51.71 -17.52
N LEU A 68 -18.84 50.93 -16.87
CA LEU A 68 -18.04 49.90 -17.54
C LEU A 68 -18.97 48.90 -18.20
N ILE A 69 -19.43 49.22 -19.43
CA ILE A 69 -20.27 48.31 -20.22
C ILE A 69 -19.35 47.15 -20.66
N ARG A 70 -19.43 46.04 -19.92
CA ARG A 70 -18.70 44.82 -20.31
C ARG A 70 -19.22 44.35 -21.67
N ARG A 71 -18.34 44.22 -22.63
CA ARG A 71 -18.64 43.67 -23.97
C ARG A 71 -19.15 42.23 -23.80
N ARG A 72 -20.01 41.77 -24.70
CA ARG A 72 -20.59 40.40 -24.67
C ARG A 72 -19.50 39.31 -24.52
N GLY A 73 -18.37 39.45 -25.24
CA GLY A 73 -17.25 38.55 -25.13
C GLY A 73 -16.62 38.48 -23.73
N GLN A 74 -16.54 39.60 -22.99
CA GLN A 74 -16.05 39.61 -21.62
C GLN A 74 -16.98 38.87 -20.65
N LYS A 75 -18.31 38.97 -20.88
CA LYS A 75 -19.29 38.24 -20.07
C LYS A 75 -19.18 36.75 -20.28
N ILE A 76 -19.01 36.31 -21.54
CA ILE A 76 -18.78 34.88 -21.89
C ILE A 76 -17.51 34.38 -21.26
N LEU A 77 -16.40 35.13 -21.36
CA LEU A 77 -15.12 34.73 -20.78
C LEU A 77 -15.21 34.55 -19.24
N ILE A 78 -15.88 35.48 -18.54
CA ILE A 78 -16.09 35.40 -17.09
C ILE A 78 -16.97 34.17 -16.73
N ALA A 79 -17.98 33.88 -17.54
CA ALA A 79 -18.84 32.70 -17.34
C ALA A 79 -18.02 31.40 -17.54
N LEU A 80 -17.17 31.33 -18.55
CA LEU A 80 -16.26 30.22 -18.78
C LEU A 80 -15.24 30.05 -17.65
N MET A 81 -14.66 31.16 -17.16
CA MET A 81 -13.76 31.11 -16.00
C MET A 81 -14.45 30.59 -14.76
N TRP A 82 -15.70 31.03 -14.49
CA TRP A 82 -16.49 30.55 -13.37
C TRP A 82 -16.79 29.05 -13.48
N LEU A 83 -17.26 28.63 -14.65
CA LEU A 83 -17.55 27.22 -14.94
C LEU A 83 -16.31 26.34 -14.72
N SER A 84 -15.17 26.78 -15.26
CA SER A 84 -13.91 26.10 -15.10
C SER A 84 -13.45 26.03 -13.64
N LEU A 85 -13.64 27.11 -12.87
CA LEU A 85 -13.31 27.13 -11.45
C LEU A 85 -14.19 26.12 -10.66
N VAL A 86 -15.49 26.06 -10.97
CA VAL A 86 -16.40 25.09 -10.33
C VAL A 86 -16.04 23.66 -10.69
N ILE A 87 -15.71 23.38 -11.96
CA ILE A 87 -15.24 22.06 -12.40
C ILE A 87 -13.93 21.69 -11.68
N ALA A 88 -12.98 22.62 -11.56
CA ALA A 88 -11.75 22.38 -10.84
C ALA A 88 -11.96 22.14 -9.35
N ALA A 89 -12.90 22.90 -8.72
CA ALA A 89 -13.28 22.72 -7.32
C ALA A 89 -13.99 21.39 -7.07
N ALA A 90 -14.72 20.87 -8.06
CA ALA A 90 -15.30 19.53 -8.01
C ALA A 90 -14.24 18.41 -8.01
N LYS A 91 -12.98 18.75 -8.30
CA LYS A 91 -11.81 17.86 -8.29
C LYS A 91 -12.03 16.58 -9.11
N PRO A 92 -12.14 16.71 -10.46
CA PRO A 92 -12.26 15.53 -11.30
C PRO A 92 -10.99 14.67 -11.23
N GLN A 93 -11.19 13.37 -11.09
CA GLN A 93 -10.15 12.35 -11.07
C GLN A 93 -10.37 11.35 -12.20
N TRP A 94 -9.29 10.97 -12.83
CA TRP A 94 -9.30 9.88 -13.80
C TRP A 94 -9.01 8.56 -13.11
N LEU A 95 -9.95 7.62 -13.18
CA LEU A 95 -9.78 6.26 -12.67
C LEU A 95 -9.00 5.44 -13.71
N GLY A 96 -7.80 5.00 -13.34
CA GLY A 96 -7.01 4.07 -14.15
C GLY A 96 -7.60 2.66 -14.17
N GLU A 97 -6.98 1.79 -14.94
CA GLU A 97 -7.33 0.37 -14.96
C GLU A 97 -7.11 -0.23 -13.56
N PRO A 98 -7.99 -1.14 -13.14
CA PRO A 98 -7.82 -1.82 -11.86
C PRO A 98 -6.53 -2.65 -11.89
N ILE A 99 -5.60 -2.33 -11.00
CA ILE A 99 -4.41 -3.13 -10.75
C ILE A 99 -4.80 -4.13 -9.67
N GLU A 100 -4.78 -5.40 -9.99
CA GLU A 100 -4.94 -6.47 -9.01
C GLU A 100 -3.62 -6.57 -8.23
N GLN A 101 -3.60 -5.99 -7.05
CA GLN A 101 -2.49 -6.16 -6.11
C GLN A 101 -2.79 -7.41 -5.30
N GLN A 102 -2.03 -8.46 -5.55
CA GLN A 102 -2.07 -9.65 -4.72
C GLN A 102 -1.44 -9.28 -3.38
N LYS A 103 -2.24 -9.22 -2.33
CA LYS A 103 -1.74 -9.08 -0.97
C LYS A 103 -1.29 -10.48 -0.50
N ALA A 104 -0.15 -10.56 0.17
CA ALA A 104 0.32 -11.82 0.75
C ALA A 104 -0.79 -12.42 1.62
N GLY A 105 -1.20 -13.64 1.27
CA GLY A 105 -2.30 -14.31 1.94
C GLY A 105 -1.90 -15.02 3.23
N ARG A 106 -0.58 -15.24 3.45
CA ARG A 106 -0.07 -16.04 4.57
C ARG A 106 1.23 -15.47 5.13
N ASP A 107 1.32 -15.45 6.47
CA ASP A 107 2.54 -15.20 7.21
C ASP A 107 3.15 -16.52 7.66
N LEU A 108 4.33 -16.82 7.14
CA LEU A 108 5.09 -18.02 7.47
C LEU A 108 6.31 -17.65 8.30
N MET A 109 6.27 -17.92 9.60
CA MET A 109 7.42 -17.79 10.47
C MET A 109 8.20 -19.10 10.47
N ILE A 110 9.49 -19.02 10.21
CA ILE A 110 10.39 -20.18 10.23
C ILE A 110 11.31 -20.01 11.42
N ALA A 111 11.26 -20.93 12.37
CA ALA A 111 12.16 -20.99 13.52
C ALA A 111 13.18 -22.12 13.30
N VAL A 112 14.44 -21.74 13.27
CA VAL A 112 15.56 -22.67 12.99
C VAL A 112 16.43 -22.83 14.22
N ASP A 113 16.63 -24.06 14.63
CA ASP A 113 17.56 -24.44 15.68
C ASP A 113 19.01 -24.20 15.23
N LEU A 114 19.79 -23.54 16.07
CA LEU A 114 21.23 -23.34 15.90
C LEU A 114 22.03 -23.93 17.03
N SER A 115 21.47 -24.87 17.79
CA SER A 115 22.15 -25.60 18.87
C SER A 115 23.33 -26.42 18.36
N GLY A 116 24.12 -26.94 19.27
CA GLY A 116 25.32 -27.68 18.92
C GLY A 116 25.09 -28.98 18.14
N SER A 117 23.94 -29.63 18.34
CA SER A 117 23.51 -30.86 17.64
C SER A 117 23.32 -30.69 16.14
N MET A 118 22.98 -29.47 15.69
CA MET A 118 22.87 -29.15 14.26
C MET A 118 24.19 -29.24 13.48
N GLU A 119 25.34 -29.46 14.16
CA GLU A 119 26.65 -29.70 13.58
C GLU A 119 26.82 -31.14 13.08
N THR A 120 25.93 -32.06 13.47
CA THR A 120 25.98 -33.47 13.13
C THR A 120 25.86 -33.69 11.62
N GLU A 121 26.82 -34.42 11.03
CA GLU A 121 26.88 -34.71 9.59
C GLU A 121 26.16 -36.03 9.25
N ASP A 122 24.94 -36.22 9.69
CA ASP A 122 24.10 -37.40 9.44
C ASP A 122 23.04 -37.18 8.34
N PHE A 123 22.99 -35.98 7.78
CA PHE A 123 21.98 -35.61 6.80
C PHE A 123 22.48 -35.83 5.36
N SER A 124 21.73 -36.55 4.55
CA SER A 124 22.08 -36.77 3.14
C SER A 124 21.57 -35.65 2.27
N GLN A 125 22.47 -35.01 1.50
CA GLN A 125 22.10 -34.08 0.45
C GLN A 125 21.60 -34.81 -0.80
N ALA A 126 20.89 -34.10 -1.68
CA ALA A 126 20.39 -34.64 -2.95
C ALA A 126 21.48 -35.14 -3.88
N ASP A 127 22.75 -34.72 -3.70
CA ASP A 127 23.92 -35.22 -4.42
C ASP A 127 24.60 -36.45 -3.74
N GLY A 128 24.00 -36.94 -2.64
CA GLY A 128 24.46 -38.09 -1.88
C GLY A 128 25.67 -37.84 -0.97
N LYS A 129 26.08 -36.56 -0.80
CA LYS A 129 27.14 -36.21 0.14
C LYS A 129 26.58 -35.96 1.54
N PRO A 130 27.31 -36.36 2.59
CA PRO A 130 26.92 -35.99 3.95
C PRO A 130 27.10 -34.48 4.14
N ALA A 131 26.18 -33.88 4.87
CA ALA A 131 26.23 -32.48 5.29
C ALA A 131 25.78 -32.35 6.73
N ASP A 132 26.19 -31.29 7.39
CA ASP A 132 25.59 -30.91 8.66
C ASP A 132 24.11 -30.57 8.49
N ARG A 133 23.31 -30.82 9.54
CA ARG A 133 21.86 -30.63 9.55
C ARG A 133 21.47 -29.19 9.18
N LEU A 134 22.21 -28.17 9.69
CA LEU A 134 21.95 -26.76 9.39
C LEU A 134 22.14 -26.43 7.90
N THR A 135 23.21 -26.94 7.29
CA THR A 135 23.49 -26.74 5.84
C THR A 135 22.42 -27.40 4.98
N ALA A 136 21.94 -28.58 5.35
CA ALA A 136 20.83 -29.24 4.68
C ALA A 136 19.53 -28.44 4.79
N VAL A 137 19.16 -28.00 6.00
CA VAL A 137 18.00 -27.12 6.26
C VAL A 137 18.08 -25.85 5.43
N LYS A 138 19.22 -25.14 5.42
CA LYS A 138 19.42 -23.93 4.61
C LYS A 138 19.22 -24.18 3.12
N THR A 139 19.67 -25.33 2.62
CA THR A 139 19.52 -25.67 1.20
C THR A 139 18.05 -25.85 0.82
N VAL A 140 17.29 -26.56 1.64
CA VAL A 140 15.86 -26.78 1.39
C VAL A 140 15.04 -25.50 1.62
N LEU A 141 15.35 -24.72 2.65
CA LEU A 141 14.70 -23.42 2.88
C LEU A 141 14.96 -22.42 1.74
N ARG A 142 16.12 -22.50 1.08
CA ARG A 142 16.39 -21.70 -0.12
C ARG A 142 15.46 -22.09 -1.27
N GLN A 143 15.24 -23.38 -1.48
CA GLN A 143 14.28 -23.86 -2.47
C GLN A 143 12.86 -23.40 -2.11
N LEU A 144 12.44 -23.58 -0.86
CA LEU A 144 11.15 -23.14 -0.35
C LEU A 144 10.90 -21.65 -0.64
N ALA A 145 11.85 -20.76 -0.30
CA ALA A 145 11.72 -19.33 -0.50
C ALA A 145 11.62 -18.94 -1.99
N ASN A 146 12.25 -19.69 -2.89
CA ASN A 146 12.17 -19.44 -4.33
C ASN A 146 10.83 -19.90 -4.95
N GLU A 147 10.20 -20.94 -4.39
CA GLU A 147 8.95 -21.51 -4.90
C GLU A 147 7.72 -20.78 -4.34
N ARG A 148 7.87 -20.01 -3.26
CA ARG A 148 6.75 -19.38 -2.53
C ARG A 148 6.59 -17.88 -2.82
N ALA A 149 6.44 -17.53 -4.08
CA ALA A 149 6.08 -16.16 -4.45
C ALA A 149 4.70 -15.80 -3.86
N GLY A 150 4.67 -14.77 -3.00
CA GLY A 150 3.43 -14.26 -2.42
C GLY A 150 3.19 -14.60 -0.94
N ASP A 151 4.07 -15.37 -0.29
CA ASP A 151 4.09 -15.51 1.17
C ASP A 151 5.01 -14.44 1.78
N ARG A 152 4.68 -13.98 3.00
CA ARG A 152 5.64 -13.23 3.81
C ARG A 152 6.40 -14.20 4.69
N LEU A 153 7.72 -14.21 4.55
CA LEU A 153 8.59 -15.07 5.32
C LEU A 153 9.22 -14.31 6.49
N GLY A 154 9.12 -14.85 7.70
CA GLY A 154 9.87 -14.43 8.87
C GLY A 154 10.93 -15.46 9.24
N LEU A 155 11.96 -15.09 9.98
CA LEU A 155 13.02 -15.98 10.45
C LEU A 155 13.32 -15.71 11.92
N ILE A 156 13.10 -16.73 12.73
CA ILE A 156 13.58 -16.83 14.11
C ILE A 156 14.73 -17.81 14.10
N VAL A 157 15.77 -17.50 14.84
CA VAL A 157 16.86 -18.44 15.16
C VAL A 157 16.90 -18.66 16.66
N PHE A 158 17.08 -19.87 17.09
CA PHE A 158 17.12 -20.17 18.51
C PHE A 158 18.23 -21.16 18.87
N GLY A 159 18.61 -21.11 20.10
CA GLY A 159 19.59 -21.94 20.77
C GLY A 159 19.32 -21.80 22.26
N SER A 160 20.25 -21.27 23.05
CA SER A 160 20.03 -20.95 24.47
C SER A 160 18.99 -19.84 24.69
N SER A 161 18.65 -19.08 23.66
CA SER A 161 17.59 -18.08 23.61
C SER A 161 17.10 -17.92 22.19
N ALA A 162 15.88 -17.34 22.00
CA ALA A 162 15.32 -17.08 20.69
C ALA A 162 15.56 -15.64 20.24
N TYR A 163 15.92 -15.45 18.97
CA TYR A 163 16.20 -14.15 18.35
C TYR A 163 15.49 -14.00 17.04
N LEU A 164 15.00 -12.79 16.78
CA LEU A 164 14.44 -12.41 15.48
C LEU A 164 15.59 -12.11 14.51
N GLN A 165 15.76 -12.94 13.49
CA GLN A 165 16.75 -12.76 12.43
C GLN A 165 16.19 -11.96 11.26
N SER A 166 14.93 -12.22 10.88
CA SER A 166 14.20 -11.46 9.86
C SER A 166 12.74 -11.27 10.25
N PRO A 167 12.21 -10.06 10.24
CA PRO A 167 10.76 -9.84 10.34
C PRO A 167 10.04 -10.41 9.11
N PHE A 168 8.71 -10.47 9.14
CA PHE A 168 7.92 -10.85 7.98
C PHE A 168 8.22 -9.95 6.78
N THR A 169 8.63 -10.54 5.67
CA THR A 169 9.00 -9.82 4.45
C THR A 169 8.60 -10.60 3.20
N GLU A 170 8.16 -9.87 2.17
CA GLU A 170 7.95 -10.38 0.81
C GLU A 170 9.27 -10.42 0.01
N TYR A 171 10.34 -9.78 0.53
CA TYR A 171 11.64 -9.73 -0.13
C TYR A 171 12.47 -10.98 0.19
N HIS A 172 12.13 -12.11 -0.43
CA HIS A 172 12.77 -13.42 -0.17
C HIS A 172 14.28 -13.40 -0.39
N ARG A 173 14.78 -12.56 -1.29
CA ARG A 173 16.22 -12.42 -1.51
C ARG A 173 16.95 -11.90 -0.25
N THR A 174 16.37 -10.92 0.42
CA THR A 174 16.95 -10.39 1.68
C THR A 174 16.83 -11.42 2.79
N TRP A 175 15.69 -12.11 2.88
CA TRP A 175 15.48 -13.18 3.84
C TRP A 175 16.54 -14.30 3.68
N LEU A 176 16.84 -14.72 2.43
CA LEU A 176 17.87 -15.70 2.13
C LEU A 176 19.29 -15.25 2.51
N LEU A 177 19.61 -13.96 2.36
CA LEU A 177 20.89 -13.43 2.83
C LEU A 177 21.01 -13.57 4.35
N LEU A 178 19.97 -13.20 5.10
CA LEU A 178 19.94 -13.30 6.56
C LEU A 178 20.00 -14.77 7.03
N LEU A 179 19.33 -15.69 6.34
CA LEU A 179 19.43 -17.13 6.60
C LEU A 179 20.86 -17.65 6.38
N ASN A 180 21.54 -17.22 5.31
CA ASN A 180 22.89 -17.66 5.02
C ASN A 180 23.94 -17.17 6.05
N GLU A 181 23.67 -16.03 6.73
CA GLU A 181 24.53 -15.49 7.78
C GLU A 181 24.46 -16.28 9.10
N THR A 182 23.41 -17.09 9.30
CA THR A 182 23.27 -17.89 10.53
C THR A 182 24.37 -18.93 10.66
N ARG A 183 24.80 -19.23 11.87
CA ARG A 183 25.85 -20.20 12.16
C ARG A 183 25.47 -21.05 13.37
N ILE A 184 25.95 -22.26 13.41
CA ILE A 184 25.82 -23.17 14.56
C ILE A 184 26.34 -22.46 15.82
N ARG A 185 25.60 -22.59 16.93
CA ARG A 185 25.89 -21.97 18.23
C ARG A 185 25.78 -20.41 18.25
N MET A 186 25.31 -19.78 17.17
CA MET A 186 25.16 -18.34 17.10
C MET A 186 24.14 -17.83 18.16
N ALA A 187 23.11 -18.63 18.45
CA ALA A 187 22.11 -18.36 19.48
C ALA A 187 22.38 -19.08 20.82
N GLY A 188 23.57 -19.66 20.96
CA GLY A 188 23.98 -20.44 22.12
C GLY A 188 23.92 -21.96 21.87
N PRO A 189 24.51 -22.76 22.77
CA PRO A 189 24.66 -24.21 22.55
C PRO A 189 23.42 -25.05 22.90
N SER A 190 22.52 -24.56 23.75
CA SER A 190 21.29 -25.24 24.22
C SER A 190 20.15 -25.08 23.24
N THR A 191 18.97 -25.65 23.55
CA THR A 191 17.76 -25.59 22.73
C THR A 191 16.61 -25.03 23.57
N ALA A 192 16.20 -23.77 23.30
CA ALA A 192 15.07 -23.09 23.97
C ALA A 192 13.85 -23.04 23.01
N LEU A 193 13.20 -24.18 22.85
CA LEU A 193 12.09 -24.37 21.91
C LEU A 193 10.86 -23.56 22.29
N GLY A 194 10.47 -23.59 23.57
CA GLY A 194 9.32 -22.84 24.06
C GLY A 194 9.48 -21.33 23.95
N ASP A 195 10.72 -20.83 24.12
CA ASP A 195 11.02 -19.40 23.97
C ASP A 195 10.93 -18.97 22.50
N ALA A 196 11.30 -19.85 21.55
CA ALA A 196 11.13 -19.61 20.12
C ALA A 196 9.65 -19.47 19.74
N VAL A 197 8.79 -20.35 20.28
CA VAL A 197 7.32 -20.24 20.11
C VAL A 197 6.80 -18.97 20.75
N GLY A 198 7.26 -18.61 21.96
CA GLY A 198 6.85 -17.38 22.64
C GLY A 198 7.22 -16.12 21.83
N LEU A 199 8.40 -16.10 21.23
CA LEU A 199 8.81 -15.00 20.34
C LEU A 199 7.95 -14.96 19.06
N ALA A 200 7.66 -16.11 18.46
CA ALA A 200 6.77 -16.18 17.29
C ALA A 200 5.38 -15.63 17.59
N ILE A 201 4.77 -15.99 18.73
CA ILE A 201 3.48 -15.45 19.17
C ILE A 201 3.51 -13.92 19.22
N LYS A 202 4.57 -13.35 19.81
CA LYS A 202 4.73 -11.89 19.89
C LYS A 202 4.78 -11.24 18.50
N LEU A 203 5.51 -11.84 17.57
CA LEU A 203 5.68 -11.31 16.21
C LEU A 203 4.40 -11.43 15.38
N PHE A 204 3.62 -12.48 15.59
CA PHE A 204 2.33 -12.67 14.91
C PHE A 204 1.25 -11.70 15.41
N LYS A 205 1.34 -11.17 16.63
CA LYS A 205 0.41 -10.14 17.13
C LYS A 205 0.46 -8.85 16.33
N ASP A 206 1.63 -8.52 15.79
CA ASP A 206 1.85 -7.35 14.96
C ASP A 206 1.61 -7.64 13.46
N ALA A 207 1.23 -8.88 13.11
CA ALA A 207 0.99 -9.31 11.75
C ALA A 207 -0.43 -8.98 11.27
N GLU A 208 -0.56 -8.55 10.02
CA GLU A 208 -1.84 -8.15 9.42
C GLU A 208 -2.67 -9.31 8.85
N THR A 209 -2.08 -10.50 8.71
CA THR A 209 -2.71 -11.66 8.08
C THR A 209 -3.42 -12.55 9.10
N GLU A 210 -4.54 -13.15 8.68
CA GLU A 210 -5.28 -14.10 9.50
C GLU A 210 -4.65 -15.50 9.47
N HIS A 211 -3.92 -15.83 8.40
CA HIS A 211 -3.25 -17.12 8.25
C HIS A 211 -1.83 -17.08 8.83
N ARG A 212 -1.68 -17.65 10.03
CA ARG A 212 -0.46 -17.62 10.83
C ARG A 212 0.12 -19.02 10.99
N VAL A 213 1.26 -19.25 10.36
CA VAL A 213 1.93 -20.55 10.35
C VAL A 213 3.34 -20.43 10.91
N LEU A 214 3.67 -21.27 11.90
CA LEU A 214 5.01 -21.43 12.46
C LEU A 214 5.59 -22.77 12.04
N LEU A 215 6.65 -22.74 11.26
CA LEU A 215 7.49 -23.91 11.00
C LEU A 215 8.64 -23.93 12.02
N LEU A 216 8.76 -25.02 12.77
CA LEU A 216 9.71 -25.16 13.84
C LEU A 216 10.67 -26.31 13.50
N LEU A 217 11.90 -25.97 13.07
CA LEU A 217 12.92 -26.95 12.71
C LEU A 217 13.88 -27.13 13.88
N THR A 218 13.92 -28.34 14.44
CA THR A 218 14.76 -28.71 15.58
C THR A 218 15.24 -30.14 15.43
N ASP A 219 16.35 -30.45 16.05
CA ASP A 219 16.95 -31.81 16.09
C ASP A 219 17.10 -32.33 17.52
N CYS A 220 16.62 -31.59 18.53
CA CYS A 220 16.83 -31.91 19.94
C CYS A 220 15.61 -31.70 20.81
N ASN A 221 15.75 -32.18 22.06
CA ASN A 221 14.86 -31.88 23.15
C ASN A 221 15.01 -30.44 23.63
N ASP A 222 13.93 -29.91 24.21
CA ASP A 222 13.98 -28.64 24.93
C ASP A 222 14.86 -28.77 26.18
N THR A 223 15.93 -27.99 26.23
CA THR A 223 16.90 -28.04 27.36
C THR A 223 17.02 -26.74 28.12
N GLY A 224 16.42 -25.63 27.62
CA GLY A 224 16.66 -24.31 28.19
C GLY A 224 15.51 -23.34 28.15
N SER A 225 14.32 -23.72 27.76
CA SER A 225 13.17 -22.81 27.70
C SER A 225 12.72 -22.31 29.06
N LEU A 226 12.40 -21.03 29.14
CA LEU A 226 11.73 -20.43 30.32
C LEU A 226 10.26 -20.89 30.42
N VAL A 227 9.63 -21.13 29.29
CA VAL A 227 8.25 -21.62 29.19
C VAL A 227 8.26 -23.02 28.56
N PRO A 228 7.61 -24.04 29.16
CA PRO A 228 7.54 -25.36 28.55
C PRO A 228 6.95 -25.27 27.14
N PRO A 229 7.49 -26.02 26.14
CA PRO A 229 7.08 -25.95 24.74
C PRO A 229 5.59 -26.17 24.50
N VAL A 230 4.98 -27.16 25.18
CA VAL A 230 3.54 -27.44 25.07
C VAL A 230 2.69 -26.31 25.63
N ASP A 231 3.14 -25.65 26.70
CA ASP A 231 2.39 -24.52 27.29
C ASP A 231 2.49 -23.29 26.36
N ALA A 232 3.65 -23.04 25.74
CA ALA A 232 3.81 -22.05 24.71
C ALA A 232 2.90 -22.32 23.49
N ALA A 233 2.79 -23.60 23.06
CA ALA A 233 1.90 -24.03 21.99
C ALA A 233 0.40 -23.80 22.33
N ARG A 234 -0.01 -24.01 23.59
CA ARG A 234 -1.38 -23.68 24.02
C ARG A 234 -1.68 -22.19 23.87
N VAL A 235 -0.74 -21.34 24.23
CA VAL A 235 -0.90 -19.88 24.01
C VAL A 235 -0.94 -19.55 22.52
N ALA A 236 -0.09 -20.19 21.69
CA ALA A 236 -0.13 -20.03 20.24
C ALA A 236 -1.49 -20.39 19.64
N ALA A 237 -2.11 -21.47 20.12
CA ALA A 237 -3.43 -21.89 19.69
C ALA A 237 -4.52 -20.84 19.99
N THR A 238 -4.41 -20.06 21.09
CA THR A 238 -5.37 -18.98 21.40
C THR A 238 -5.24 -17.76 20.47
N GLU A 239 -4.14 -17.67 19.74
CA GLU A 239 -3.85 -16.61 18.76
C GLU A 239 -3.98 -17.12 17.32
N ASP A 240 -4.63 -18.26 17.11
CA ASP A 240 -4.84 -18.94 15.81
C ASP A 240 -3.53 -19.21 15.03
N ILE A 241 -2.43 -19.48 15.77
CA ILE A 241 -1.14 -19.83 15.19
C ILE A 241 -1.04 -21.35 15.08
N ARG A 242 -0.88 -21.87 13.86
CA ARG A 242 -0.63 -23.30 13.63
C ARG A 242 0.86 -23.58 13.66
N ILE A 243 1.26 -24.58 14.46
CA ILE A 243 2.67 -24.96 14.60
C ILE A 243 2.89 -26.29 13.87
N TYR A 244 3.89 -26.32 13.02
CA TYR A 244 4.37 -27.50 12.30
C TYR A 244 5.80 -27.79 12.73
N PRO A 245 6.00 -28.61 13.78
CA PRO A 245 7.31 -29.03 14.18
C PRO A 245 7.87 -30.02 13.16
N ILE A 246 9.13 -29.85 12.79
CA ILE A 246 9.85 -30.72 11.88
C ILE A 246 11.11 -31.18 12.61
N ALA A 247 11.13 -32.45 12.97
CA ALA A 247 12.27 -33.11 13.57
C ALA A 247 13.30 -33.41 12.47
N VAL A 248 14.52 -32.85 12.62
CA VAL A 248 15.59 -32.97 11.63
C VAL A 248 16.66 -33.90 12.18
N GLY A 249 16.95 -35.02 11.52
CA GLY A 249 17.96 -36.00 11.93
C GLY A 249 17.40 -37.34 12.38
N ASP A 250 18.26 -38.28 12.80
CA ASP A 250 17.87 -39.65 13.16
C ASP A 250 17.16 -39.69 14.53
N PRO A 251 15.84 -40.00 14.59
CA PRO A 251 15.11 -40.13 15.84
C PRO A 251 15.55 -41.30 16.72
N THR A 252 16.35 -42.21 16.20
CA THR A 252 16.90 -43.36 16.96
C THR A 252 18.16 -43.00 17.75
N ALA A 253 18.67 -41.77 17.63
CA ALA A 253 19.79 -41.29 18.43
C ALA A 253 19.49 -41.42 19.93
N VAL A 254 20.47 -41.83 20.70
CA VAL A 254 20.31 -42.13 22.15
C VAL A 254 21.12 -41.12 22.97
N GLY A 255 20.53 -40.64 24.07
CA GLY A 255 21.18 -39.71 24.98
C GLY A 255 20.59 -38.29 24.94
N GLU A 256 21.43 -37.27 25.13
CA GLU A 256 21.02 -35.88 25.09
C GLU A 256 20.62 -35.42 23.68
N GLU A 257 20.97 -36.17 22.66
CA GLU A 257 20.61 -35.93 21.25
C GLU A 257 19.30 -36.60 20.83
N ALA A 258 18.60 -37.30 21.75
CA ALA A 258 17.34 -37.96 21.45
C ALA A 258 16.25 -36.89 21.20
N ILE A 259 15.48 -37.02 20.11
CA ILE A 259 14.40 -36.13 19.76
C ILE A 259 13.15 -36.49 20.55
N ASP A 260 12.54 -35.57 21.28
CA ASP A 260 11.25 -35.78 21.96
C ASP A 260 10.09 -35.60 20.99
N LEU A 261 9.85 -36.63 20.18
CA LEU A 261 8.75 -36.63 19.21
C LEU A 261 7.37 -36.49 19.88
N ASP A 262 7.20 -36.96 21.12
CA ASP A 262 5.94 -36.85 21.86
C ASP A 262 5.62 -35.37 22.22
N THR A 263 6.62 -34.60 22.60
CA THR A 263 6.43 -33.16 22.86
C THR A 263 6.13 -32.42 21.56
N LEU A 264 6.85 -32.70 20.47
CA LEU A 264 6.59 -32.08 19.16
C LEU A 264 5.19 -32.43 18.64
N ALA A 265 4.77 -33.69 18.76
CA ALA A 265 3.44 -34.13 18.35
C ALA A 265 2.33 -33.41 19.17
N ARG A 266 2.52 -33.27 20.50
CA ARG A 266 1.57 -32.54 21.34
C ARG A 266 1.47 -31.06 21.02
N MET A 267 2.59 -30.42 20.71
CA MET A 267 2.59 -29.01 20.27
C MET A 267 1.79 -28.83 18.98
N ALA A 268 1.98 -29.72 18.00
CA ALA A 268 1.24 -29.72 16.76
C ALA A 268 -0.26 -29.94 16.99
N GLU A 269 -0.62 -30.99 17.74
CA GLU A 269 -2.02 -31.34 18.01
C GLU A 269 -2.80 -30.19 18.67
N VAL A 270 -2.22 -29.57 19.69
CA VAL A 270 -2.87 -28.46 20.43
C VAL A 270 -3.13 -27.23 19.53
N THR A 271 -2.29 -27.01 18.51
CA THR A 271 -2.42 -25.87 17.58
C THR A 271 -3.16 -26.22 16.28
N GLY A 272 -3.61 -27.48 16.12
CA GLY A 272 -4.23 -27.94 14.87
C GLY A 272 -3.27 -28.10 13.71
N GLY A 273 -1.95 -28.17 13.99
CA GLY A 273 -0.90 -28.49 13.03
C GLY A 273 -0.58 -29.98 12.98
N GLN A 274 0.58 -30.33 12.42
CA GLN A 274 1.07 -31.68 12.32
C GLN A 274 2.59 -31.71 12.53
N ALA A 275 3.11 -32.68 13.29
CA ALA A 275 4.53 -32.91 13.43
C ALA A 275 5.06 -33.79 12.29
N PHE A 276 6.29 -33.53 11.86
CA PHE A 276 6.95 -34.23 10.78
C PHE A 276 8.36 -34.65 11.20
N GLU A 277 8.85 -35.71 10.57
CA GLU A 277 10.21 -36.19 10.68
C GLU A 277 10.89 -36.09 9.32
N ALA A 278 12.13 -35.63 9.28
CA ALA A 278 12.93 -35.52 8.08
C ALA A 278 14.35 -36.08 8.33
N LEU A 279 14.64 -37.19 7.69
CA LEU A 279 15.94 -37.85 7.73
C LEU A 279 16.82 -37.45 6.55
N SER A 280 16.25 -36.88 5.52
CA SER A 280 16.90 -36.48 4.29
C SER A 280 16.38 -35.15 3.74
N SER A 281 17.12 -34.54 2.82
CA SER A 281 16.66 -33.35 2.11
C SER A 281 15.38 -33.60 1.30
N GLU A 282 15.25 -34.83 0.76
CA GLU A 282 14.05 -35.26 0.03
C GLU A 282 12.81 -35.29 0.95
N ASP A 283 12.94 -35.79 2.18
CA ASP A 283 11.87 -35.84 3.18
C ASP A 283 11.44 -34.41 3.53
N LEU A 284 12.40 -33.52 3.76
CA LEU A 284 12.14 -32.13 4.09
C LEU A 284 11.39 -31.40 2.95
N ILE A 285 11.76 -31.65 1.69
CA ILE A 285 11.06 -31.13 0.51
C ILE A 285 9.62 -31.71 0.44
N ALA A 286 9.46 -33.01 0.73
CA ALA A 286 8.15 -33.66 0.73
C ALA A 286 7.22 -33.05 1.81
N VAL A 287 7.75 -32.79 3.01
CA VAL A 287 7.05 -32.10 4.09
C VAL A 287 6.57 -30.72 3.64
N PHE A 288 7.41 -29.93 3.00
CA PHE A 288 7.03 -28.60 2.53
C PHE A 288 5.96 -28.63 1.41
N LYS A 289 6.00 -29.61 0.52
CA LYS A 289 4.93 -29.81 -0.47
C LYS A 289 3.60 -30.21 0.18
N LEU A 290 3.65 -31.03 1.23
CA LEU A 290 2.47 -31.41 1.99
C LEU A 290 1.88 -30.19 2.72
N LEU A 291 2.72 -29.33 3.32
CA LEU A 291 2.31 -28.09 3.94
C LEU A 291 1.56 -27.17 2.98
N ASP A 292 1.92 -27.12 1.68
CA ASP A 292 1.19 -26.35 0.69
C ASP A 292 -0.24 -26.87 0.43
N THR A 293 -0.46 -28.16 0.63
CA THR A 293 -1.81 -28.73 0.53
C THR A 293 -2.64 -28.54 1.80
N LEU A 294 -1.98 -28.52 2.97
CA LEU A 294 -2.63 -28.31 4.27
C LEU A 294 -2.96 -26.82 4.50
N GLU A 295 -2.12 -25.93 4.05
CA GLU A 295 -2.21 -24.48 4.22
C GLU A 295 -2.21 -23.81 2.84
N PRO A 296 -3.32 -23.90 2.07
CA PRO A 296 -3.38 -23.26 0.75
C PRO A 296 -3.28 -21.74 0.89
N ASN A 297 -2.48 -21.13 0.02
CA ASN A 297 -2.32 -19.68 0.00
C ASN A 297 -3.57 -19.04 -0.62
N ILE A 298 -4.38 -18.37 0.18
CA ILE A 298 -5.56 -17.63 -0.26
C ILE A 298 -5.11 -16.20 -0.54
N PHE A 299 -4.82 -15.88 -1.80
CA PHE A 299 -4.52 -14.51 -2.19
C PHE A 299 -5.78 -13.64 -2.09
N GLU A 300 -5.76 -12.66 -1.21
CA GLU A 300 -6.73 -11.57 -1.30
C GLU A 300 -6.30 -10.63 -2.43
N SER A 301 -7.00 -10.68 -3.55
CA SER A 301 -6.81 -9.70 -4.61
C SER A 301 -7.52 -8.40 -4.24
N VAL A 302 -6.78 -7.44 -3.76
CA VAL A 302 -7.28 -6.08 -3.55
C VAL A 302 -7.21 -5.35 -4.89
N LYS A 303 -8.38 -5.06 -5.48
CA LYS A 303 -8.46 -4.25 -6.71
C LYS A 303 -8.21 -2.78 -6.36
N PHE A 304 -7.01 -2.34 -6.56
CA PHE A 304 -6.65 -0.93 -6.44
C PHE A 304 -6.80 -0.25 -7.80
N ARG A 305 -7.59 0.84 -7.84
CA ARG A 305 -7.68 1.71 -9.02
C ARG A 305 -6.84 2.97 -8.77
N PRO A 306 -5.74 3.18 -9.48
CA PRO A 306 -4.96 4.41 -9.36
C PRO A 306 -5.81 5.60 -9.79
N ARG A 307 -5.80 6.67 -9.00
CA ARG A 307 -6.56 7.90 -9.25
C ARG A 307 -5.59 9.00 -9.62
N THR A 308 -5.77 9.60 -10.79
CA THR A 308 -4.98 10.75 -11.24
C THR A 308 -5.83 12.01 -11.21
N ASP A 309 -5.33 13.05 -10.54
CA ASP A 309 -6.00 14.34 -10.43
C ASP A 309 -5.86 15.12 -11.75
N ILE A 310 -6.98 15.49 -12.38
CA ILE A 310 -7.01 16.27 -13.62
C ILE A 310 -7.63 17.65 -13.46
N HIS A 311 -7.82 18.12 -12.22
CA HIS A 311 -8.45 19.41 -11.88
C HIS A 311 -7.74 20.64 -12.45
N TRP A 312 -6.44 20.55 -12.77
CA TRP A 312 -5.65 21.64 -13.35
C TRP A 312 -5.96 21.87 -14.84
N LEU A 313 -6.47 20.87 -15.58
CA LEU A 313 -6.76 20.96 -17.02
C LEU A 313 -7.78 22.05 -17.35
N PRO A 314 -8.97 22.10 -16.71
CA PRO A 314 -9.95 23.15 -17.02
C PRO A 314 -9.43 24.54 -16.67
N LEU A 315 -8.65 24.71 -15.61
CA LEU A 315 -8.04 25.99 -15.26
C LEU A 315 -6.97 26.41 -16.28
N GLY A 316 -6.11 25.48 -16.69
CA GLY A 316 -5.09 25.72 -17.72
C GLY A 316 -5.71 26.10 -19.06
N ALA A 317 -6.75 25.41 -19.49
CA ALA A 317 -7.45 25.70 -20.74
C ALA A 317 -8.05 27.11 -20.77
N VAL A 318 -8.69 27.53 -19.68
CA VAL A 318 -9.28 28.89 -19.62
C VAL A 318 -8.21 29.95 -19.52
N LEU A 319 -7.12 29.72 -18.80
CA LEU A 319 -5.99 30.64 -18.73
C LEU A 319 -5.36 30.82 -20.12
N MET A 320 -5.14 29.73 -20.85
CA MET A 320 -4.62 29.76 -22.21
C MET A 320 -5.56 30.54 -23.15
N LEU A 321 -6.87 30.26 -23.07
CA LEU A 321 -7.87 30.98 -23.86
C LEU A 321 -7.86 32.48 -23.56
N TYR A 322 -7.77 32.86 -22.29
CA TYR A 322 -7.67 34.27 -21.88
C TYR A 322 -6.42 34.96 -22.46
N LEU A 323 -5.27 34.33 -22.33
CA LEU A 323 -4.01 34.87 -22.87
C LEU A 323 -4.06 35.02 -24.40
N LEU A 324 -4.60 34.00 -25.10
CA LEU A 324 -4.75 34.01 -26.56
C LEU A 324 -5.69 35.11 -27.00
N LEU A 325 -6.84 35.30 -26.38
CA LEU A 325 -7.78 36.36 -26.69
C LEU A 325 -7.17 37.75 -26.44
N ARG A 326 -6.35 37.90 -25.38
CA ARG A 326 -5.69 39.15 -25.05
C ARG A 326 -4.56 39.50 -26.03
N THR A 327 -3.78 38.51 -26.49
CA THR A 327 -2.75 38.68 -27.50
C THR A 327 -3.37 39.03 -28.85
N LEU A 328 -4.40 38.31 -29.30
CA LEU A 328 -5.14 38.62 -30.52
C LEU A 328 -5.75 40.05 -30.51
N ALA A 329 -6.33 40.45 -29.38
CA ALA A 329 -6.87 41.80 -29.24
C ALA A 329 -5.81 42.91 -29.29
N ARG A 330 -4.55 42.62 -28.96
CA ARG A 330 -3.42 43.54 -29.13
C ARG A 330 -2.87 43.60 -30.56
N LEU A 331 -2.81 42.45 -31.23
CA LEU A 331 -2.31 42.32 -32.59
C LEU A 331 -3.31 42.86 -33.64
N TRP A 332 -4.62 42.73 -33.33
CA TRP A 332 -5.72 43.21 -34.18
C TRP A 332 -6.57 44.22 -33.43
N PRO A 333 -6.18 45.53 -33.41
CA PRO A 333 -6.97 46.56 -32.78
C PRO A 333 -8.29 46.71 -33.52
N LEU A 334 -9.39 46.25 -32.88
CA LEU A 334 -10.75 46.43 -33.41
C LEU A 334 -11.00 47.94 -33.68
N PRO A 335 -11.58 48.31 -34.83
CA PRO A 335 -11.86 49.69 -35.18
C PRO A 335 -12.65 50.36 -34.04
N LYS A 336 -12.14 51.48 -33.55
CA LYS A 336 -12.79 52.30 -32.54
C LYS A 336 -14.21 52.60 -33.05
N ALA A 337 -15.23 52.13 -32.34
CA ALA A 337 -16.61 52.54 -32.65
C ALA A 337 -16.70 54.06 -32.69
N LYS A 338 -17.07 54.60 -33.85
CA LYS A 338 -17.37 56.02 -34.00
C LYS A 338 -18.47 56.33 -33.00
N MET A 339 -18.19 57.22 -32.05
CA MET A 339 -19.24 57.82 -31.22
C MET A 339 -20.23 58.54 -32.12
N PRO A 340 -21.51 58.31 -32.04
CA PRO A 340 -22.46 59.20 -32.68
C PRO A 340 -22.36 60.58 -32.02
N GLN A 341 -22.24 61.58 -32.88
CA GLN A 341 -22.26 63.00 -32.51
C GLN A 341 -23.59 63.37 -31.84
#